data_931d5b062b1828f4ffccc338f59bbb24
#
_entry.id   931d5b062b1828f4ffccc338f59bbb24
#
_cell.length_a   1.000
_cell.length_b   1.000
_cell.length_c   1.000
_cell.angle_alpha   90.00
_cell.angle_beta   90.00
_cell.angle_gamma   90.00
#
_symmetry.space_group_name_H-M   'P 1'
#
loop_
_entity.id
_entity.type
_entity.pdbx_description
1 polymer ?
#
loop_
_entity_poly.entity_id
_entity_poly.type
_entity_poly.pdbx_seq_one_letter_code
_entity_poly.pdbx_strand_id
1 'polypeptide(L)'
;MGVVAKQSFYNILSVMLAFGIGAINTIVFYPRAMGEELYGIVVILLAQSNILQPIFSYGVQHTMIKYLSAAPSQKEQDKLLLFSLLIPLVFILPTAVLFFANYTEIAAYLSTKNPEIAQFIYLIFLIAVSTAYFEIFYNWARVQKQTVIGNFLKEVYQRVLITLLLLAYLLNWIDFSAFINALIVGYYLRLAVIMGYSLWLYTPKVYFSFPANTRQLLTYSTLIFLSASGASVIIDIDASMLGKLVEDRYVAYYRVAIFIAAIIDAPVRAMLQIVSPLVSEAINANKQEELKSLLSKSGTNLLLVSGLFFVLINANINDLYDFIYFLSGKDGFVEAIPVVLYISITKIITAATGCTNNIVNNSKYYYFVPFLSIGSAIAVVFLNLHFIEQLGFIGAAFATLIVITAFNIIKVLIVGMTFKILPFSKQTLYLVLLILGHYYLFSSLDFPFSAFVNLLLKSSLICGSYLAFCVGLKISPTINDLLATAYKKLRSILG
;
A
#
# COMPACT_ATOMS: atom_id res chain seq x y z
N MET A 1 30.01 0.53 -6.48
CA MET A 1 28.56 0.51 -6.74
C MET A 1 28.16 1.83 -7.40
N GLY A 2 27.42 1.80 -8.51
CA GLY A 2 26.94 3.03 -9.16
C GLY A 2 25.96 3.78 -8.24
N VAL A 3 25.79 5.08 -8.48
CA VAL A 3 24.89 5.98 -7.69
C VAL A 3 23.48 5.39 -7.56
N VAL A 4 22.94 4.78 -8.61
CA VAL A 4 21.62 4.14 -8.63
C VAL A 4 21.54 2.96 -7.66
N ALA A 5 22.55 2.08 -7.65
CA ALA A 5 22.57 0.92 -6.75
C ALA A 5 22.64 1.34 -5.27
N LYS A 6 23.42 2.39 -4.97
CA LYS A 6 23.52 2.94 -3.61
C LYS A 6 22.18 3.55 -3.15
N GLN A 7 21.51 4.34 -4.00
CA GLN A 7 20.20 4.92 -3.68
C GLN A 7 19.12 3.85 -3.52
N SER A 8 19.13 2.81 -4.38
CA SER A 8 18.19 1.69 -4.29
C SER A 8 18.34 0.95 -2.96
N PHE A 9 19.58 0.71 -2.51
CA PHE A 9 19.84 0.06 -1.23
C PHE A 9 19.26 0.88 -0.05
N TYR A 10 19.51 2.19 0.01
CA TYR A 10 18.95 3.05 1.06
C TYR A 10 17.43 3.14 1.00
N ASN A 11 16.84 3.14 -0.19
CA ASN A 11 15.39 3.15 -0.35
C ASN A 11 14.76 1.84 0.16
N ILE A 12 15.36 0.69 -0.15
CA ILE A 12 14.88 -0.61 0.36
C ILE A 12 15.00 -0.66 1.89
N LEU A 13 16.15 -0.23 2.44
CA LEU A 13 16.36 -0.18 3.88
C LEU A 13 15.33 0.72 4.58
N SER A 14 15.04 1.90 4.00
CA SER A 14 14.01 2.82 4.51
C SER A 14 12.63 2.15 4.54
N VAL A 15 12.24 1.43 3.49
CA VAL A 15 10.95 0.72 3.43
C VAL A 15 10.88 -0.40 4.47
N MET A 16 11.97 -1.17 4.66
CA MET A 16 12.00 -2.25 5.66
C MET A 16 11.91 -1.71 7.08
N LEU A 17 12.70 -0.69 7.41
CA LEU A 17 12.64 -0.01 8.72
C LEU A 17 11.24 0.57 8.96
N ALA A 18 10.70 1.24 7.97
CA ALA A 18 9.36 1.82 8.04
C ALA A 18 8.30 0.75 8.30
N PHE A 19 8.39 -0.40 7.65
CA PHE A 19 7.47 -1.51 7.85
C PHE A 19 7.55 -2.05 9.30
N GLY A 20 8.76 -2.25 9.83
CA GLY A 20 8.97 -2.69 11.21
C GLY A 20 8.42 -1.70 12.24
N ILE A 21 8.73 -0.40 12.10
CA ILE A 21 8.19 0.65 12.99
C ILE A 21 6.67 0.73 12.87
N GLY A 22 6.15 0.64 11.64
CA GLY A 22 4.70 0.64 11.39
C GLY A 22 3.99 -0.54 12.03
N ALA A 23 4.61 -1.73 12.07
CA ALA A 23 4.10 -2.91 12.76
C ALA A 23 3.96 -2.66 14.26
N ILE A 24 5.02 -2.17 14.89
CA ILE A 24 5.04 -1.87 16.33
C ILE A 24 3.99 -0.80 16.66
N ASN A 25 3.89 0.26 15.85
CA ASN A 25 2.88 1.30 16.05
C ASN A 25 1.46 0.73 15.95
N THR A 26 1.16 0.00 14.88
CA THR A 26 -0.20 -0.47 14.58
C THR A 26 -0.66 -1.56 15.55
N ILE A 27 0.24 -2.47 15.93
CA ILE A 27 -0.10 -3.65 16.73
C ILE A 27 0.04 -3.39 18.23
N VAL A 28 0.99 -2.52 18.63
CA VAL A 28 1.32 -2.34 20.05
C VAL A 28 1.00 -0.92 20.54
N PHE A 29 1.62 0.10 19.95
CA PHE A 29 1.55 1.44 20.52
C PHE A 29 0.16 2.09 20.39
N TYR A 30 -0.49 2.02 19.26
CA TYR A 30 -1.84 2.58 19.12
C TYR A 30 -2.84 1.92 20.08
N PRO A 31 -2.97 0.56 20.11
CA PRO A 31 -3.91 -0.09 21.02
C PRO A 31 -3.60 0.19 22.49
N ARG A 32 -2.32 0.21 22.86
CA ARG A 32 -1.90 0.39 24.24
C ARG A 32 -2.04 1.84 24.72
N ALA A 33 -1.71 2.80 23.88
CA ALA A 33 -1.72 4.21 24.25
C ALA A 33 -3.14 4.81 24.20
N MET A 34 -3.90 4.55 23.12
CA MET A 34 -5.18 5.20 22.85
C MET A 34 -6.39 4.31 23.06
N GLY A 35 -6.18 3.00 23.21
CA GLY A 35 -7.29 2.06 23.14
C GLY A 35 -7.84 1.90 21.72
N GLU A 36 -8.99 1.24 21.64
CA GLU A 36 -9.55 0.82 20.35
C GLU A 36 -10.32 1.97 19.69
N GLU A 37 -11.04 2.77 20.48
CA GLU A 37 -11.91 3.86 20.01
C GLU A 37 -11.10 5.02 19.41
N LEU A 38 -10.20 5.65 20.20
CA LEU A 38 -9.39 6.77 19.70
C LEU A 38 -8.44 6.36 18.57
N TYR A 39 -7.95 5.11 18.59
CA TYR A 39 -7.19 4.58 17.47
C TYR A 39 -8.05 4.51 16.19
N GLY A 40 -9.30 4.03 16.31
CA GLY A 40 -10.25 4.02 15.19
C GLY A 40 -10.47 5.42 14.60
N ILE A 41 -10.65 6.44 15.44
CA ILE A 41 -10.79 7.84 15.01
C ILE A 41 -9.58 8.28 14.17
N VAL A 42 -8.35 8.03 14.64
CA VAL A 42 -7.14 8.40 13.87
C VAL A 42 -7.11 7.70 12.51
N VAL A 43 -7.46 6.41 12.46
CA VAL A 43 -7.52 5.64 11.20
C VAL A 43 -8.52 6.24 10.22
N ILE A 44 -9.73 6.57 10.68
CA ILE A 44 -10.79 7.18 9.86
C ILE A 44 -10.32 8.52 9.28
N LEU A 45 -9.80 9.41 10.11
CA LEU A 45 -9.35 10.74 9.70
C LEU A 45 -8.23 10.68 8.67
N LEU A 46 -7.26 9.78 8.86
CA LEU A 46 -6.15 9.58 7.91
C LEU A 46 -6.62 8.91 6.61
N ALA A 47 -7.52 7.93 6.67
CA ALA A 47 -8.07 7.28 5.48
C ALA A 47 -8.81 8.30 4.59
N GLN A 48 -9.63 9.15 5.17
CA GLN A 48 -10.34 10.21 4.44
C GLN A 48 -9.38 11.25 3.85
N SER A 49 -8.31 11.61 4.59
CA SER A 49 -7.26 12.49 4.07
C SER A 49 -6.57 11.89 2.84
N ASN A 50 -6.29 10.59 2.85
CA ASN A 50 -5.66 9.87 1.74
C ASN A 50 -6.58 9.78 0.51
N ILE A 51 -7.89 9.65 0.70
CA ILE A 51 -8.89 9.66 -0.39
C ILE A 51 -8.97 11.06 -1.04
N LEU A 52 -8.86 12.12 -0.25
CA LEU A 52 -8.95 13.51 -0.72
C LEU A 52 -7.63 13.97 -1.41
N GLN A 53 -6.49 13.45 -1.00
CA GLN A 53 -5.17 13.88 -1.46
C GLN A 53 -4.99 13.81 -3.00
N PRO A 54 -5.39 12.74 -3.74
CA PRO A 54 -5.26 12.71 -5.19
C PRO A 54 -6.06 13.77 -5.91
N ILE A 55 -7.20 14.22 -5.35
CA ILE A 55 -8.00 15.32 -5.88
C ILE A 55 -7.17 16.60 -5.87
N PHE A 56 -6.49 16.89 -4.76
CA PHE A 56 -5.65 18.07 -4.62
C PHE A 56 -4.41 18.03 -5.50
N SER A 57 -3.73 16.91 -5.58
CA SER A 57 -2.54 16.79 -6.41
C SER A 57 -2.84 16.71 -7.91
N TYR A 58 -4.07 16.34 -8.30
CA TYR A 58 -4.54 16.23 -9.68
C TYR A 58 -3.57 15.51 -10.64
N GLY A 59 -2.78 14.58 -10.12
CA GLY A 59 -1.82 13.80 -10.92
C GLY A 59 -0.60 14.58 -11.43
N VAL A 60 -0.42 15.88 -11.08
CA VAL A 60 0.67 16.71 -11.60
C VAL A 60 2.05 16.21 -11.20
N GLN A 61 2.18 15.55 -10.05
CA GLN A 61 3.43 14.93 -9.60
C GLN A 61 3.95 13.88 -10.60
N HIS A 62 3.08 13.13 -11.25
CA HIS A 62 3.45 12.14 -12.28
C HIS A 62 3.67 12.80 -13.65
N THR A 63 2.88 13.82 -13.97
CA THR A 63 3.03 14.64 -15.16
C THR A 63 4.40 15.31 -15.20
N MET A 64 4.85 15.84 -14.07
CA MET A 64 6.18 16.43 -13.91
C MET A 64 7.28 15.40 -14.21
N ILE A 65 7.21 14.19 -13.67
CA ILE A 65 8.21 13.12 -13.95
C ILE A 65 8.32 12.84 -15.44
N LYS A 66 7.18 12.74 -16.14
CA LYS A 66 7.15 12.38 -17.56
C LYS A 66 7.65 13.49 -18.47
N TYR A 67 7.24 14.71 -18.21
CA TYR A 67 7.45 15.82 -19.16
C TYR A 67 8.62 16.73 -18.82
N LEU A 68 9.15 16.72 -17.58
CA LEU A 68 10.24 17.63 -17.22
C LEU A 68 11.54 17.28 -17.97
N SER A 69 11.86 15.98 -18.08
CA SER A 69 13.03 15.51 -18.81
C SER A 69 12.91 15.66 -20.35
N ALA A 70 11.67 15.76 -20.86
CA ALA A 70 11.37 15.93 -22.26
C ALA A 70 11.15 17.41 -22.65
N ALA A 71 11.25 18.35 -21.70
CA ALA A 71 11.03 19.77 -21.97
C ALA A 71 12.15 20.33 -22.88
N PRO A 72 11.81 21.10 -23.92
CA PRO A 72 12.76 21.52 -24.97
C PRO A 72 13.77 22.57 -24.48
N SER A 73 13.50 23.24 -23.39
CA SER A 73 14.37 24.28 -22.82
C SER A 73 14.20 24.39 -21.31
N GLN A 74 15.21 24.98 -20.65
CA GLN A 74 15.16 25.29 -19.22
C GLN A 74 13.95 26.16 -18.84
N LYS A 75 13.58 27.12 -19.72
CA LYS A 75 12.40 27.97 -19.54
C LYS A 75 11.11 27.14 -19.48
N GLU A 76 10.95 26.13 -20.32
CA GLU A 76 9.77 25.25 -20.30
C GLU A 76 9.78 24.31 -19.08
N GLN A 77 10.97 23.91 -18.59
CA GLN A 77 11.10 23.19 -17.31
C GLN A 77 10.62 24.04 -16.14
N ASP A 78 11.08 25.30 -16.05
CA ASP A 78 10.68 26.24 -15.01
C ASP A 78 9.16 26.46 -15.00
N LYS A 79 8.58 26.69 -16.20
CA LYS A 79 7.13 26.83 -16.33
C LYS A 79 6.37 25.58 -15.89
N LEU A 80 6.87 24.38 -16.23
CA LEU A 80 6.23 23.13 -15.84
C LEU A 80 6.29 22.93 -14.32
N LEU A 81 7.40 23.28 -13.67
CA LEU A 81 7.50 23.23 -12.22
C LEU A 81 6.52 24.20 -11.54
N LEU A 82 6.43 25.43 -12.00
CA LEU A 82 5.46 26.42 -11.49
C LEU A 82 4.01 25.98 -11.75
N PHE A 83 3.73 25.46 -12.95
CA PHE A 83 2.43 24.88 -13.28
C PHE A 83 2.04 23.78 -12.30
N SER A 84 2.99 22.90 -11.94
CA SER A 84 2.75 21.81 -10.98
C SER A 84 2.46 22.30 -9.56
N LEU A 85 2.89 23.49 -9.18
CA LEU A 85 2.56 24.13 -7.91
C LEU A 85 1.20 24.87 -7.93
N LEU A 86 0.80 25.39 -9.09
CA LEU A 86 -0.39 26.23 -9.23
C LEU A 86 -1.66 25.41 -9.48
N ILE A 87 -1.58 24.32 -10.26
CA ILE A 87 -2.76 23.48 -10.58
C ILE A 87 -3.44 22.94 -9.32
N PRO A 88 -2.74 22.44 -8.28
CA PRO A 88 -3.39 22.02 -7.05
C PRO A 88 -4.28 23.08 -6.42
N LEU A 89 -3.89 24.38 -6.49
CA LEU A 89 -4.68 25.46 -5.91
C LEU A 89 -6.06 25.60 -6.55
N VAL A 90 -6.19 25.25 -7.84
CA VAL A 90 -7.47 25.26 -8.58
C VAL A 90 -8.47 24.29 -7.95
N PHE A 91 -8.00 23.20 -7.33
CA PHE A 91 -8.84 22.23 -6.64
C PHE A 91 -8.92 22.47 -5.14
N ILE A 92 -7.81 22.86 -4.50
CA ILE A 92 -7.74 23.11 -3.07
C ILE A 92 -8.62 24.29 -2.67
N LEU A 93 -8.57 25.43 -3.38
CA LEU A 93 -9.28 26.64 -2.98
C LEU A 93 -10.81 26.47 -3.04
N PRO A 94 -11.43 25.98 -4.12
CA PRO A 94 -12.87 25.72 -4.12
C PRO A 94 -13.27 24.66 -3.08
N THR A 95 -12.48 23.59 -2.93
CA THR A 95 -12.76 22.56 -1.93
C THR A 95 -12.65 23.11 -0.52
N ALA A 96 -11.69 24.02 -0.25
CA ALA A 96 -11.59 24.70 1.04
C ALA A 96 -12.84 25.52 1.33
N VAL A 97 -13.30 26.32 0.37
CA VAL A 97 -14.53 27.13 0.52
C VAL A 97 -15.73 26.22 0.80
N LEU A 98 -15.92 25.16 0.03
CA LEU A 98 -17.01 24.20 0.22
C LEU A 98 -16.91 23.47 1.57
N PHE A 99 -15.71 23.04 1.94
CA PHE A 99 -15.48 22.30 3.19
C PHE A 99 -15.75 23.17 4.42
N PHE A 100 -15.22 24.38 4.46
CA PHE A 100 -15.37 25.27 5.61
C PHE A 100 -16.76 25.96 5.66
N ALA A 101 -17.39 26.23 4.50
CA ALA A 101 -18.74 26.75 4.46
C ALA A 101 -19.79 25.71 4.94
N ASN A 102 -19.55 24.43 4.73
CA ASN A 102 -20.45 23.34 5.12
C ASN A 102 -19.87 22.47 6.25
N TYR A 103 -18.99 23.06 7.08
CA TYR A 103 -18.23 22.32 8.10
C TYR A 103 -19.14 21.52 9.03
N THR A 104 -20.20 22.14 9.54
CA THR A 104 -21.15 21.50 10.46
C THR A 104 -21.91 20.34 9.84
N GLU A 105 -22.30 20.46 8.58
CA GLU A 105 -23.02 19.41 7.85
C GLU A 105 -22.09 18.24 7.52
N ILE A 106 -20.87 18.54 7.08
CA ILE A 106 -19.83 17.53 6.83
C ILE A 106 -19.48 16.81 8.15
N ALA A 107 -19.35 17.57 9.24
CA ALA A 107 -19.07 17.01 10.55
C ALA A 107 -20.19 16.06 10.98
N ALA A 108 -21.46 16.50 10.92
CA ALA A 108 -22.61 15.67 11.25
C ALA A 108 -22.69 14.39 10.39
N TYR A 109 -22.41 14.52 9.08
CA TYR A 109 -22.41 13.37 8.16
C TYR A 109 -21.32 12.35 8.47
N LEU A 110 -20.10 12.78 8.78
CA LEU A 110 -18.97 11.91 9.04
C LEU A 110 -18.98 11.32 10.46
N SER A 111 -19.61 12.00 11.42
CA SER A 111 -19.67 11.62 12.83
C SER A 111 -20.93 10.87 13.23
N THR A 112 -21.72 10.36 12.26
CA THR A 112 -23.02 9.73 12.50
C THR A 112 -22.97 8.60 13.54
N LYS A 113 -21.96 7.77 13.52
CA LYS A 113 -21.72 6.66 14.48
C LYS A 113 -20.70 7.01 15.55
N ASN A 114 -19.84 7.96 15.27
CA ASN A 114 -18.67 8.31 16.08
C ASN A 114 -18.64 9.83 16.31
N PRO A 115 -19.41 10.36 17.27
CA PRO A 115 -19.58 11.81 17.46
C PRO A 115 -18.29 12.58 17.75
N GLU A 116 -17.30 11.91 18.34
CA GLU A 116 -16.01 12.52 18.68
C GLU A 116 -15.18 12.93 17.45
N ILE A 117 -15.44 12.33 16.28
CA ILE A 117 -14.77 12.69 15.02
C ILE A 117 -15.09 14.15 14.64
N ALA A 118 -16.31 14.65 14.95
CA ALA A 118 -16.78 15.95 14.52
C ALA A 118 -15.81 17.11 14.83
N GLN A 119 -15.16 17.06 15.98
CA GLN A 119 -14.24 18.11 16.40
C GLN A 119 -12.87 18.09 15.67
N PHE A 120 -12.53 16.98 14.97
CA PHE A 120 -11.22 16.80 14.34
C PHE A 120 -11.27 16.71 12.80
N ILE A 121 -12.42 16.89 12.17
CA ILE A 121 -12.54 16.73 10.70
C ILE A 121 -11.67 17.71 9.90
N TYR A 122 -11.28 18.87 10.48
CA TYR A 122 -10.34 19.82 9.86
C TYR A 122 -8.99 19.18 9.52
N LEU A 123 -8.59 18.13 10.29
CA LEU A 123 -7.39 17.35 10.01
C LEU A 123 -7.43 16.73 8.61
N ILE A 124 -8.60 16.24 8.18
CA ILE A 124 -8.79 15.60 6.87
C ILE A 124 -8.30 16.52 5.76
N PHE A 125 -8.77 17.77 5.77
CA PHE A 125 -8.39 18.76 4.77
C PHE A 125 -6.91 19.15 4.87
N LEU A 126 -6.43 19.46 6.07
CA LEU A 126 -5.07 19.95 6.28
C LEU A 126 -4.01 18.88 5.93
N ILE A 127 -4.22 17.63 6.32
CA ILE A 127 -3.31 16.54 5.97
C ILE A 127 -3.36 16.22 4.48
N ALA A 128 -4.54 16.25 3.84
CA ALA A 128 -4.65 16.04 2.40
C ALA A 128 -3.87 17.09 1.60
N VAL A 129 -3.97 18.37 1.97
CA VAL A 129 -3.19 19.47 1.36
C VAL A 129 -1.69 19.26 1.56
N SER A 130 -1.26 19.02 2.80
CA SER A 130 0.15 18.79 3.13
C SER A 130 0.73 17.62 2.34
N THR A 131 -0.02 16.51 2.24
CA THR A 131 0.42 15.31 1.54
C THR A 131 0.43 15.51 0.01
N ALA A 132 -0.52 16.25 -0.54
CA ALA A 132 -0.54 16.57 -1.98
C ALA A 132 0.72 17.36 -2.39
N TYR A 133 1.05 18.42 -1.66
CA TYR A 133 2.27 19.20 -1.93
C TYR A 133 3.56 18.42 -1.61
N PHE A 134 3.55 17.57 -0.57
CA PHE A 134 4.67 16.67 -0.30
C PHE A 134 4.98 15.78 -1.51
N GLU A 135 3.98 15.16 -2.13
CA GLU A 135 4.17 14.31 -3.31
C GLU A 135 4.72 15.11 -4.51
N ILE A 136 4.33 16.37 -4.68
CA ILE A 136 4.86 17.23 -5.75
C ILE A 136 6.36 17.51 -5.51
N PHE A 137 6.74 17.99 -4.34
CA PHE A 137 8.15 18.29 -4.03
C PHE A 137 9.01 17.02 -3.97
N TYR A 138 8.48 15.91 -3.49
CA TYR A 138 9.16 14.62 -3.54
C TYR A 138 9.48 14.20 -4.98
N ASN A 139 8.52 14.32 -5.88
CA ASN A 139 8.74 13.99 -7.29
C ASN A 139 9.63 15.03 -8.00
N TRP A 140 9.63 16.28 -7.53
CA TRP A 140 10.60 17.30 -7.97
C TRP A 140 12.05 16.87 -7.66
N ALA A 141 12.32 16.43 -6.43
CA ALA A 141 13.65 15.88 -6.07
C ALA A 141 13.99 14.61 -6.88
N ARG A 142 13.00 13.73 -7.15
CA ARG A 142 13.19 12.51 -7.95
C ARG A 142 13.62 12.82 -9.38
N VAL A 143 13.08 13.83 -10.02
CA VAL A 143 13.47 14.25 -11.37
C VAL A 143 14.92 14.74 -11.38
N GLN A 144 15.39 15.33 -10.27
CA GLN A 144 16.79 15.69 -10.05
C GLN A 144 17.66 14.48 -9.66
N LYS A 145 17.14 13.24 -9.80
CA LYS A 145 17.81 11.97 -9.44
C LYS A 145 18.18 11.85 -7.95
N GLN A 146 17.45 12.57 -7.08
CA GLN A 146 17.61 12.53 -5.63
C GLN A 146 16.38 11.91 -4.99
N THR A 147 16.47 10.63 -4.60
CA THR A 147 15.31 9.87 -4.10
C THR A 147 15.37 9.57 -2.61
N VAL A 148 16.56 9.55 -2.00
CA VAL A 148 16.77 8.99 -0.66
C VAL A 148 16.07 9.82 0.43
N ILE A 149 16.28 11.14 0.45
CA ILE A 149 15.68 12.01 1.48
C ILE A 149 14.15 12.00 1.37
N GLY A 150 13.61 12.15 0.16
CA GLY A 150 12.16 12.12 -0.04
C GLY A 150 11.54 10.78 0.33
N ASN A 151 12.21 9.66 0.01
CA ASN A 151 11.74 8.33 0.40
C ASN A 151 11.82 8.12 1.92
N PHE A 152 12.87 8.58 2.58
CA PHE A 152 12.99 8.57 4.03
C PHE A 152 11.85 9.36 4.69
N LEU A 153 11.58 10.58 4.22
CA LEU A 153 10.49 11.41 4.72
C LEU A 153 9.11 10.81 4.46
N LYS A 154 8.95 10.09 3.35
CA LYS A 154 7.70 9.41 3.00
C LYS A 154 7.44 8.17 3.86
N GLU A 155 8.46 7.35 4.03
CA GLU A 155 8.30 6.02 4.61
C GLU A 155 8.62 5.98 6.12
N VAL A 156 9.75 6.53 6.53
CA VAL A 156 10.26 6.41 7.90
C VAL A 156 9.76 7.53 8.81
N TYR A 157 9.90 8.77 8.35
CA TYR A 157 9.58 9.95 9.17
C TYR A 157 8.17 9.90 9.76
N GLN A 158 7.16 9.59 8.95
CA GLN A 158 5.77 9.55 9.44
C GLN A 158 5.58 8.52 10.55
N ARG A 159 6.21 7.35 10.43
CA ARG A 159 6.08 6.29 11.43
C ARG A 159 6.82 6.63 12.72
N VAL A 160 8.00 7.25 12.60
CA VAL A 160 8.76 7.74 13.76
C VAL A 160 7.99 8.88 14.45
N LEU A 161 7.44 9.83 13.70
CA LEU A 161 6.59 10.90 14.25
C LEU A 161 5.43 10.31 15.07
N ILE A 162 4.71 9.36 14.48
CA ILE A 162 3.59 8.69 15.16
C ILE A 162 4.09 7.97 16.42
N THR A 163 5.22 7.25 16.35
CA THR A 163 5.80 6.57 17.54
C THR A 163 6.05 7.58 18.67
N LEU A 164 6.69 8.72 18.34
CA LEU A 164 7.01 9.74 19.33
C LEU A 164 5.76 10.37 19.94
N LEU A 165 4.74 10.65 19.11
CA LEU A 165 3.47 11.20 19.60
C LEU A 165 2.70 10.17 20.45
N LEU A 166 2.70 8.89 20.10
CA LEU A 166 2.09 7.83 20.89
C LEU A 166 2.80 7.63 22.24
N LEU A 167 4.12 7.72 22.27
CA LEU A 167 4.90 7.71 23.50
C LEU A 167 4.59 8.92 24.37
N ALA A 168 4.53 10.12 23.81
CA ALA A 168 4.16 11.33 24.54
C ALA A 168 2.75 11.25 25.13
N TYR A 169 1.80 10.68 24.38
CA TYR A 169 0.43 10.42 24.83
C TYR A 169 0.41 9.38 25.95
N LEU A 170 1.13 8.26 25.81
CA LEU A 170 1.22 7.20 26.81
C LEU A 170 1.83 7.71 28.15
N LEU A 171 2.77 8.64 28.07
CA LEU A 171 3.40 9.28 29.22
C LEU A 171 2.55 10.41 29.83
N ASN A 172 1.34 10.66 29.28
CA ASN A 172 0.44 11.75 29.68
C ASN A 172 1.06 13.16 29.53
N TRP A 173 2.00 13.36 28.60
CA TRP A 173 2.56 14.67 28.29
C TRP A 173 1.63 15.49 27.39
N ILE A 174 0.81 14.82 26.59
CA ILE A 174 -0.16 15.43 25.68
C ILE A 174 -1.49 14.69 25.79
N ASP A 175 -2.60 15.40 25.58
CA ASP A 175 -3.93 14.82 25.42
C ASP A 175 -4.22 14.44 23.95
N PHE A 176 -5.39 13.90 23.67
CA PHE A 176 -5.76 13.46 22.32
C PHE A 176 -5.86 14.64 21.32
N SER A 177 -6.36 15.80 21.78
CA SER A 177 -6.45 17.01 20.94
C SER A 177 -5.05 17.53 20.58
N ALA A 178 -4.14 17.57 21.56
CA ALA A 178 -2.74 17.93 21.30
C ALA A 178 -2.03 16.92 20.38
N PHE A 179 -2.32 15.62 20.50
CA PHE A 179 -1.83 14.59 19.59
C PHE A 179 -2.26 14.86 18.14
N ILE A 180 -3.55 15.13 17.90
CA ILE A 180 -4.09 15.44 16.57
C ILE A 180 -3.44 16.70 15.99
N ASN A 181 -3.33 17.75 16.77
CA ASN A 181 -2.69 19.00 16.33
C ASN A 181 -1.18 18.82 16.06
N ALA A 182 -0.47 18.09 16.91
CA ALA A 182 0.95 17.77 16.71
C ALA A 182 1.17 16.88 15.47
N LEU A 183 0.23 15.98 15.17
CA LEU A 183 0.26 15.19 13.95
C LEU A 183 0.18 16.09 12.71
N ILE A 184 -0.74 17.07 12.68
CA ILE A 184 -0.84 18.06 11.61
C ILE A 184 0.46 18.82 11.46
N VAL A 185 1.00 19.38 12.55
CA VAL A 185 2.27 20.10 12.54
C VAL A 185 3.40 19.23 11.99
N GLY A 186 3.47 17.96 12.39
CA GLY A 186 4.46 17.01 11.87
C GLY A 186 4.35 16.78 10.36
N TYR A 187 3.13 16.70 9.81
CA TYR A 187 2.92 16.60 8.36
C TYR A 187 3.38 17.85 7.62
N TYR A 188 3.12 19.05 8.16
CA TYR A 188 3.61 20.30 7.57
C TYR A 188 5.12 20.49 7.73
N LEU A 189 5.71 20.03 8.85
CA LEU A 189 7.17 20.01 9.00
C LEU A 189 7.82 19.10 7.95
N ARG A 190 7.26 17.92 7.71
CA ARG A 190 7.69 17.02 6.62
C ARG A 190 7.62 17.71 5.26
N LEU A 191 6.54 18.44 5.00
CA LEU A 191 6.36 19.21 3.76
C LEU A 191 7.43 20.31 3.67
N ALA A 192 7.66 21.08 4.74
CA ALA A 192 8.65 22.16 4.75
C ALA A 192 10.07 21.64 4.47
N VAL A 193 10.44 20.48 5.03
CA VAL A 193 11.76 19.87 4.81
C VAL A 193 11.92 19.45 3.35
N ILE A 194 10.95 18.77 2.75
CA ILE A 194 11.07 18.33 1.35
C ILE A 194 10.99 19.53 0.39
N MET A 195 10.19 20.52 0.69
CA MET A 195 10.11 21.78 -0.08
C MET A 195 11.45 22.50 -0.08
N GLY A 196 12.05 22.73 1.09
CA GLY A 196 13.36 23.37 1.22
C GLY A 196 14.45 22.57 0.49
N TYR A 197 14.45 21.25 0.64
CA TYR A 197 15.39 20.37 -0.07
C TYR A 197 15.23 20.44 -1.59
N SER A 198 14.01 20.37 -2.10
CA SER A 198 13.74 20.40 -3.54
C SER A 198 14.09 21.75 -4.18
N LEU A 199 13.79 22.85 -3.49
CA LEU A 199 14.19 24.20 -3.91
C LEU A 199 15.70 24.41 -3.85
N TRP A 200 16.39 23.83 -2.85
CA TRP A 200 17.84 23.84 -2.78
C TRP A 200 18.49 23.11 -3.95
N LEU A 201 17.92 21.98 -4.38
CA LEU A 201 18.41 21.22 -5.54
C LEU A 201 18.23 22.02 -6.83
N TYR A 202 17.10 22.68 -6.99
CA TYR A 202 16.79 23.48 -8.15
C TYR A 202 15.66 24.48 -7.85
N THR A 203 15.93 25.77 -8.03
CA THR A 203 14.94 26.86 -7.88
C THR A 203 14.53 27.38 -9.27
N PRO A 204 13.25 27.21 -9.70
CA PRO A 204 12.80 27.66 -11.01
C PRO A 204 12.71 29.18 -11.07
N LYS A 205 13.00 29.75 -12.23
CA LYS A 205 12.70 31.16 -12.52
C LYS A 205 11.20 31.33 -12.72
N VAL A 206 10.64 32.42 -12.18
CA VAL A 206 9.21 32.68 -12.27
C VAL A 206 8.88 33.25 -13.66
N TYR A 207 7.97 32.60 -14.36
CA TYR A 207 7.40 33.05 -15.62
C TYR A 207 5.88 33.13 -15.53
N PHE A 208 5.29 34.28 -15.86
CA PHE A 208 3.84 34.50 -15.86
C PHE A 208 3.20 33.98 -17.16
N SER A 209 3.57 32.77 -17.57
CA SER A 209 3.00 32.12 -18.75
C SER A 209 2.98 30.61 -18.55
N PHE A 210 1.94 29.97 -19.08
CA PHE A 210 1.83 28.51 -19.03
C PHE A 210 2.83 27.82 -19.99
N PRO A 211 3.18 26.53 -19.73
CA PRO A 211 3.96 25.73 -20.67
C PRO A 211 3.27 25.65 -22.06
N ALA A 212 4.06 25.57 -23.12
CA ALA A 212 3.54 25.56 -24.49
C ALA A 212 2.57 24.38 -24.76
N ASN A 213 2.78 23.25 -24.08
CA ASN A 213 1.97 22.02 -24.22
C ASN A 213 0.93 21.82 -23.08
N THR A 214 0.43 22.90 -22.46
CA THR A 214 -0.49 22.87 -21.31
C THR A 214 -1.69 21.92 -21.52
N ARG A 215 -2.31 21.91 -22.69
CA ARG A 215 -3.43 21.00 -23.01
C ARG A 215 -3.03 19.53 -22.86
N GLN A 216 -1.86 19.16 -23.36
CA GLN A 216 -1.34 17.80 -23.26
C GLN A 216 -1.00 17.43 -21.82
N LEU A 217 -0.42 18.37 -21.05
CA LEU A 217 -0.12 18.21 -19.63
C LEU A 217 -1.40 17.97 -18.82
N LEU A 218 -2.45 18.78 -19.02
CA LEU A 218 -3.73 18.63 -18.35
C LEU A 218 -4.42 17.30 -18.70
N THR A 219 -4.45 16.93 -20.00
CA THR A 219 -5.04 15.64 -20.42
C THR A 219 -4.33 14.47 -19.74
N TYR A 220 -3.00 14.49 -19.70
CA TYR A 220 -2.23 13.44 -19.03
C TYR A 220 -2.46 13.44 -17.51
N SER A 221 -2.45 14.63 -16.87
CA SER A 221 -2.75 14.77 -15.44
C SER A 221 -4.13 14.22 -15.09
N THR A 222 -5.15 14.50 -15.92
CA THR A 222 -6.52 13.98 -15.72
C THR A 222 -6.55 12.45 -15.78
N LEU A 223 -5.88 11.83 -16.74
CA LEU A 223 -5.83 10.37 -16.86
C LEU A 223 -5.13 9.73 -15.63
N ILE A 224 -4.03 10.33 -15.19
CA ILE A 224 -3.32 9.87 -14.00
C ILE A 224 -4.15 10.09 -12.74
N PHE A 225 -4.78 11.26 -12.62
CA PHE A 225 -5.70 11.56 -11.50
C PHE A 225 -6.79 10.49 -11.37
N LEU A 226 -7.49 10.18 -12.47
CA LEU A 226 -8.53 9.17 -12.48
C LEU A 226 -8.01 7.79 -12.07
N SER A 227 -6.82 7.40 -12.56
CA SER A 227 -6.19 6.12 -12.19
C SER A 227 -5.76 6.09 -10.73
N ALA A 228 -5.12 7.15 -10.25
CA ALA A 228 -4.59 7.25 -8.89
C ALA A 228 -5.70 7.38 -7.84
N SER A 229 -6.74 8.17 -8.15
CA SER A 229 -7.91 8.31 -7.27
C SER A 229 -8.63 6.98 -7.07
N GLY A 230 -8.85 6.22 -8.17
CA GLY A 230 -9.44 4.88 -8.05
C GLY A 230 -8.59 3.93 -7.19
N ALA A 231 -7.28 3.95 -7.35
CA ALA A 231 -6.38 3.12 -6.55
C ALA A 231 -6.36 3.52 -5.05
N SER A 232 -6.33 4.82 -4.75
CA SER A 232 -6.38 5.34 -3.36
C SER A 232 -7.71 5.01 -2.69
N VAL A 233 -8.82 5.15 -3.44
CA VAL A 233 -10.15 4.80 -2.93
C VAL A 233 -10.19 3.32 -2.52
N ILE A 234 -9.68 2.40 -3.34
CA ILE A 234 -9.70 0.96 -3.01
C ILE A 234 -8.93 0.66 -1.71
N ILE A 235 -7.86 1.41 -1.41
CA ILE A 235 -7.01 1.16 -0.24
C ILE A 235 -7.67 1.67 1.06
N ASP A 236 -8.26 2.87 1.01
CA ASP A 236 -8.70 3.59 2.21
C ASP A 236 -10.23 3.70 2.35
N ILE A 237 -11.01 3.31 1.33
CA ILE A 237 -12.46 3.44 1.34
C ILE A 237 -13.11 2.56 2.41
N ASP A 238 -12.57 1.38 2.64
CA ASP A 238 -13.10 0.47 3.66
C ASP A 238 -13.07 1.14 5.04
N ALA A 239 -11.91 1.70 5.44
CA ALA A 239 -11.78 2.40 6.72
C ALA A 239 -12.66 3.66 6.79
N SER A 240 -12.80 4.39 5.68
CA SER A 240 -13.66 5.58 5.60
C SER A 240 -15.16 5.22 5.75
N MET A 241 -15.60 4.16 5.06
CA MET A 241 -17.00 3.70 5.14
C MET A 241 -17.31 3.04 6.49
N LEU A 242 -16.38 2.26 7.03
CA LEU A 242 -16.52 1.69 8.37
C LEU A 242 -16.66 2.78 9.42
N GLY A 243 -15.87 3.87 9.36
CA GLY A 243 -15.98 5.00 10.29
C GLY A 243 -17.34 5.69 10.28
N LYS A 244 -18.13 5.54 9.20
CA LYS A 244 -19.51 6.04 9.13
C LYS A 244 -20.55 5.02 9.56
N LEU A 245 -20.31 3.74 9.29
CA LEU A 245 -21.34 2.68 9.37
C LEU A 245 -21.23 1.84 10.63
N VAL A 246 -20.06 1.79 11.28
CA VAL A 246 -19.82 1.02 12.50
C VAL A 246 -19.11 1.87 13.55
N GLU A 247 -18.97 1.35 14.77
CA GLU A 247 -18.24 2.00 15.86
C GLU A 247 -16.73 2.05 15.60
N ASP A 248 -16.03 3.07 16.14
CA ASP A 248 -14.60 3.35 15.96
C ASP A 248 -13.70 2.16 16.26
N ARG A 249 -14.00 1.39 17.33
CA ARG A 249 -13.23 0.20 17.73
C ARG A 249 -13.10 -0.83 16.60
N TYR A 250 -14.15 -1.03 15.80
CA TYR A 250 -14.12 -1.97 14.68
C TYR A 250 -13.22 -1.49 13.53
N VAL A 251 -13.07 -0.17 13.38
CA VAL A 251 -12.13 0.40 12.41
C VAL A 251 -10.69 0.14 12.84
N ALA A 252 -10.39 0.21 14.15
CA ALA A 252 -9.10 -0.16 14.71
C ALA A 252 -8.80 -1.65 14.49
N TYR A 253 -9.76 -2.54 14.77
CA TYR A 253 -9.63 -3.98 14.53
C TYR A 253 -9.36 -4.29 13.06
N TYR A 254 -10.13 -3.67 12.17
CA TYR A 254 -9.96 -3.77 10.73
C TYR A 254 -8.55 -3.34 10.30
N ARG A 255 -8.05 -2.22 10.84
CA ARG A 255 -6.72 -1.69 10.51
C ARG A 255 -5.59 -2.62 10.91
N VAL A 256 -5.65 -3.20 12.10
CA VAL A 256 -4.67 -4.19 12.58
C VAL A 256 -4.69 -5.43 11.68
N ALA A 257 -5.88 -5.95 11.35
CA ALA A 257 -6.03 -7.12 10.48
C ALA A 257 -5.48 -6.89 9.07
N ILE A 258 -5.78 -5.73 8.45
CA ILE A 258 -5.20 -5.35 7.14
C ILE A 258 -3.68 -5.26 7.22
N PHE A 259 -3.14 -4.69 8.29
CA PHE A 259 -1.69 -4.57 8.46
C PHE A 259 -1.01 -5.95 8.54
N ILE A 260 -1.58 -6.89 9.29
CA ILE A 260 -1.10 -8.28 9.36
C ILE A 260 -1.13 -8.93 7.99
N ALA A 261 -2.25 -8.84 7.26
CA ALA A 261 -2.38 -9.41 5.93
C ALA A 261 -1.47 -8.73 4.88
N ALA A 262 -1.11 -7.45 5.07
CA ALA A 262 -0.22 -6.71 4.17
C ALA A 262 1.23 -7.24 4.15
N ILE A 263 1.63 -8.03 5.16
CA ILE A 263 2.93 -8.72 5.19
C ILE A 263 3.11 -9.59 3.94
N ILE A 264 2.03 -10.20 3.47
CA ILE A 264 2.02 -11.07 2.26
C ILE A 264 2.41 -10.28 0.99
N ASP A 265 2.14 -8.99 0.94
CA ASP A 265 2.45 -8.12 -0.22
C ASP A 265 3.92 -7.66 -0.29
N ALA A 266 4.64 -7.69 0.81
CA ALA A 266 5.99 -7.14 0.87
C ALA A 266 6.95 -7.79 -0.17
N PRO A 267 7.04 -9.13 -0.28
CA PRO A 267 7.87 -9.78 -1.29
C PRO A 267 7.33 -9.57 -2.71
N VAL A 268 6.01 -9.48 -2.88
CA VAL A 268 5.37 -9.23 -4.18
C VAL A 268 5.82 -7.89 -4.75
N ARG A 269 5.75 -6.83 -3.95
CA ARG A 269 6.19 -5.49 -4.36
C ARG A 269 7.66 -5.44 -4.74
N ALA A 270 8.52 -6.07 -3.94
CA ALA A 270 9.96 -6.12 -4.22
C ALA A 270 10.25 -6.82 -5.56
N MET A 271 9.62 -7.97 -5.81
CA MET A 271 9.84 -8.74 -7.04
C MET A 271 9.27 -8.02 -8.28
N LEU A 272 8.08 -7.42 -8.18
CA LEU A 272 7.48 -6.69 -9.30
C LEU A 272 8.27 -5.44 -9.71
N GLN A 273 9.01 -4.81 -8.80
CA GLN A 273 9.93 -3.72 -9.14
C GLN A 273 11.05 -4.17 -10.08
N ILE A 274 11.53 -5.42 -9.91
CA ILE A 274 12.58 -6.01 -10.77
C ILE A 274 11.99 -6.47 -12.11
N VAL A 275 10.81 -7.07 -12.09
CA VAL A 275 10.15 -7.65 -13.27
C VAL A 275 9.58 -6.57 -14.19
N SER A 276 9.15 -5.43 -13.67
CA SER A 276 8.48 -4.37 -14.46
C SER A 276 9.32 -3.83 -15.62
N PRO A 277 10.62 -3.50 -15.48
CA PRO A 277 11.46 -3.09 -16.60
C PRO A 277 11.63 -4.18 -17.66
N LEU A 278 11.78 -5.45 -17.22
CA LEU A 278 11.94 -6.59 -18.13
C LEU A 278 10.67 -6.82 -18.97
N VAL A 279 9.49 -6.65 -18.37
CA VAL A 279 8.21 -6.70 -19.09
C VAL A 279 8.14 -5.60 -20.13
N SER A 280 8.53 -4.37 -19.79
CA SER A 280 8.55 -3.25 -20.73
C SER A 280 9.49 -3.51 -21.90
N GLU A 281 10.69 -4.04 -21.65
CA GLU A 281 11.67 -4.40 -22.68
C GLU A 281 11.12 -5.48 -23.61
N ALA A 282 10.55 -6.56 -23.05
CA ALA A 282 9.99 -7.68 -23.83
C ALA A 282 8.82 -7.22 -24.72
N ILE A 283 7.95 -6.31 -24.23
CA ILE A 283 6.85 -5.73 -25.02
C ILE A 283 7.39 -4.86 -26.16
N ASN A 284 8.34 -3.95 -25.86
CA ASN A 284 8.90 -3.03 -26.86
C ASN A 284 9.69 -3.76 -27.96
N ALA A 285 10.35 -4.86 -27.60
CA ALA A 285 11.11 -5.70 -28.52
C ALA A 285 10.24 -6.77 -29.23
N ASN A 286 8.91 -6.82 -28.96
CA ASN A 286 7.97 -7.83 -29.48
C ASN A 286 8.40 -9.29 -29.19
N LYS A 287 9.07 -9.54 -28.06
CA LYS A 287 9.56 -10.86 -27.64
C LYS A 287 8.47 -11.64 -26.87
N GLN A 288 7.54 -12.25 -27.58
CA GLN A 288 6.37 -12.90 -26.99
C GLN A 288 6.72 -14.08 -26.08
N GLU A 289 7.69 -14.93 -26.43
CA GLU A 289 8.10 -16.09 -25.61
C GLU A 289 8.78 -15.64 -24.32
N GLU A 290 9.57 -14.56 -24.35
CA GLU A 290 10.16 -13.96 -23.16
C GLU A 290 9.08 -13.40 -22.23
N LEU A 291 8.08 -12.68 -22.78
CA LEU A 291 6.95 -12.15 -22.04
C LEU A 291 6.12 -13.27 -21.37
N LYS A 292 5.87 -14.37 -22.08
CA LYS A 292 5.21 -15.58 -21.55
C LYS A 292 6.01 -16.19 -20.39
N SER A 293 7.32 -16.33 -20.56
CA SER A 293 8.23 -16.83 -19.52
C SER A 293 8.23 -15.95 -18.28
N LEU A 294 8.28 -14.61 -18.45
CA LEU A 294 8.21 -13.64 -17.35
C LEU A 294 6.89 -13.74 -16.59
N LEU A 295 5.76 -13.83 -17.30
CA LEU A 295 4.44 -13.93 -16.70
C LEU A 295 4.29 -15.22 -15.88
N SER A 296 4.63 -16.37 -16.46
CA SER A 296 4.51 -17.66 -15.80
C SER A 296 5.47 -17.79 -14.61
N LYS A 297 6.73 -17.38 -14.75
CA LYS A 297 7.73 -17.43 -13.66
C LYS A 297 7.37 -16.48 -12.54
N SER A 298 6.91 -15.25 -12.84
CA SER A 298 6.49 -14.31 -11.81
C SER A 298 5.27 -14.83 -11.05
N GLY A 299 4.24 -15.35 -11.75
CA GLY A 299 3.06 -15.93 -11.11
C GLY A 299 3.42 -17.07 -10.15
N THR A 300 4.25 -18.02 -10.60
CA THR A 300 4.68 -19.14 -9.78
C THR A 300 5.51 -18.70 -8.57
N ASN A 301 6.51 -17.83 -8.78
CA ASN A 301 7.41 -17.41 -7.70
C ASN A 301 6.72 -16.51 -6.67
N LEU A 302 5.84 -15.60 -7.13
CA LEU A 302 5.07 -14.76 -6.24
C LEU A 302 4.06 -15.57 -5.42
N LEU A 303 3.36 -16.53 -6.06
CA LEU A 303 2.44 -17.42 -5.36
C LEU A 303 3.16 -18.30 -4.34
N LEU A 304 4.37 -18.80 -4.67
CA LEU A 304 5.17 -19.61 -3.74
C LEU A 304 5.51 -18.82 -2.47
N VAL A 305 6.04 -17.59 -2.63
CA VAL A 305 6.46 -16.78 -1.47
C VAL A 305 5.25 -16.24 -0.71
N SER A 306 4.24 -15.72 -1.40
CA SER A 306 3.01 -15.23 -0.76
C SER A 306 2.23 -16.35 -0.09
N GLY A 307 2.25 -17.56 -0.66
CA GLY A 307 1.63 -18.75 -0.08
C GLY A 307 2.30 -19.17 1.23
N LEU A 308 3.62 -19.10 1.31
CA LEU A 308 4.32 -19.34 2.57
C LEU A 308 3.88 -18.34 3.64
N PHE A 309 3.87 -17.04 3.34
CA PHE A 309 3.43 -16.02 4.29
C PHE A 309 1.95 -16.17 4.67
N PHE A 310 1.10 -16.59 3.71
CA PHE A 310 -0.30 -16.90 4.01
C PHE A 310 -0.44 -18.01 5.04
N VAL A 311 0.28 -19.12 4.87
CA VAL A 311 0.24 -20.24 5.81
C VAL A 311 0.81 -19.83 7.15
N LEU A 312 1.95 -19.10 7.16
CA LEU A 312 2.56 -18.61 8.39
C LEU A 312 1.63 -17.72 9.21
N ILE A 313 0.85 -16.86 8.57
CA ILE A 313 -0.06 -15.95 9.26
C ILE A 313 -1.33 -16.70 9.68
N ASN A 314 -2.01 -17.35 8.73
CA ASN A 314 -3.37 -17.84 8.96
C ASN A 314 -3.39 -19.17 9.75
N ALA A 315 -2.34 -20.00 9.67
CA ALA A 315 -2.24 -21.21 10.50
C ALA A 315 -1.80 -20.90 11.95
N ASN A 316 -1.18 -19.76 12.18
CA ASN A 316 -0.79 -19.28 13.51
C ASN A 316 -1.70 -18.17 14.04
N ILE A 317 -2.87 -17.95 13.45
CA ILE A 317 -3.66 -16.74 13.68
C ILE A 317 -4.07 -16.56 15.14
N ASN A 318 -4.46 -17.66 15.83
CA ASN A 318 -4.85 -17.62 17.23
C ASN A 318 -3.65 -17.27 18.13
N ASP A 319 -2.52 -17.98 17.97
CA ASP A 319 -1.28 -17.70 18.72
C ASP A 319 -0.78 -16.26 18.46
N LEU A 320 -0.98 -15.74 17.24
CA LEU A 320 -0.62 -14.37 16.87
C LEU A 320 -1.49 -13.34 17.62
N TYR A 321 -2.80 -13.55 17.71
CA TYR A 321 -3.68 -12.65 18.45
C TYR A 321 -3.51 -12.76 19.96
N ASP A 322 -3.21 -13.95 20.49
CA ASP A 322 -2.83 -14.11 21.90
C ASP A 322 -1.53 -13.36 22.23
N PHE A 323 -0.57 -13.40 21.31
CA PHE A 323 0.66 -12.61 21.44
C PHE A 323 0.40 -11.09 21.32
N ILE A 324 -0.49 -10.67 20.42
CA ILE A 324 -0.93 -9.26 20.31
C ILE A 324 -1.62 -8.82 21.61
N TYR A 325 -2.48 -9.66 22.17
CA TYR A 325 -3.09 -9.39 23.48
C TYR A 325 -2.05 -9.22 24.58
N PHE A 326 -1.07 -10.11 24.66
CA PHE A 326 0.04 -9.99 25.61
C PHE A 326 0.79 -8.65 25.48
N LEU A 327 1.00 -8.17 24.25
CA LEU A 327 1.70 -6.92 23.97
C LEU A 327 0.84 -5.67 24.20
N SER A 328 -0.41 -5.70 23.77
CA SER A 328 -1.32 -4.54 23.75
C SER A 328 -2.19 -4.41 24.99
N GLY A 329 -2.48 -5.54 25.67
CA GLY A 329 -3.45 -5.62 26.76
C GLY A 329 -4.90 -5.51 26.30
N LYS A 330 -5.19 -5.73 25.00
CA LYS A 330 -6.51 -5.61 24.39
C LYS A 330 -6.91 -6.90 23.67
N ASP A 331 -8.06 -7.45 24.02
CA ASP A 331 -8.58 -8.73 23.52
C ASP A 331 -9.53 -8.60 22.31
N GLY A 332 -10.17 -7.44 22.12
CA GLY A 332 -11.16 -7.24 21.06
C GLY A 332 -10.66 -7.46 19.64
N PHE A 333 -9.35 -7.32 19.40
CA PHE A 333 -8.76 -7.50 18.07
C PHE A 333 -8.97 -8.91 17.48
N VAL A 334 -9.22 -9.93 18.29
CA VAL A 334 -9.48 -11.30 17.83
C VAL A 334 -10.74 -11.39 16.94
N GLU A 335 -11.69 -10.48 17.09
CA GLU A 335 -12.88 -10.41 16.24
C GLU A 335 -12.52 -10.17 14.75
N ALA A 336 -11.33 -9.65 14.47
CA ALA A 336 -10.87 -9.37 13.11
C ALA A 336 -10.14 -10.54 12.41
N ILE A 337 -10.10 -11.72 13.01
CA ILE A 337 -9.52 -12.93 12.38
C ILE A 337 -10.10 -13.19 10.96
N PRO A 338 -11.44 -13.12 10.75
CA PRO A 338 -11.99 -13.31 9.40
C PRO A 338 -11.51 -12.26 8.39
N VAL A 339 -11.26 -11.02 8.84
CA VAL A 339 -10.71 -9.95 7.99
C VAL A 339 -9.30 -10.31 7.52
N VAL A 340 -8.43 -10.81 8.43
CA VAL A 340 -7.09 -11.28 8.06
C VAL A 340 -7.18 -12.35 6.98
N LEU A 341 -8.08 -13.33 7.12
CA LEU A 341 -8.24 -14.42 6.17
C LEU A 341 -8.69 -13.90 4.78
N TYR A 342 -9.75 -13.07 4.72
CA TYR A 342 -10.28 -12.55 3.45
C TYR A 342 -9.26 -11.69 2.72
N ILE A 343 -8.57 -10.80 3.43
CA ILE A 343 -7.53 -9.98 2.83
C ILE A 343 -6.32 -10.83 2.42
N SER A 344 -5.92 -11.82 3.21
CA SER A 344 -4.83 -12.75 2.86
C SER A 344 -5.14 -13.53 1.58
N ILE A 345 -6.38 -14.02 1.40
CA ILE A 345 -6.83 -14.68 0.17
C ILE A 345 -6.74 -13.70 -1.02
N THR A 346 -7.18 -12.46 -0.83
CA THR A 346 -7.06 -11.39 -1.84
C THR A 346 -5.62 -11.21 -2.30
N LYS A 347 -4.66 -11.21 -1.36
CA LYS A 347 -3.22 -11.06 -1.65
C LYS A 347 -2.67 -12.25 -2.43
N ILE A 348 -3.05 -13.48 -2.07
CA ILE A 348 -2.65 -14.69 -2.80
C ILE A 348 -3.18 -14.68 -4.23
N ILE A 349 -4.46 -14.35 -4.43
CA ILE A 349 -5.06 -14.27 -5.76
C ILE A 349 -4.29 -13.24 -6.60
N THR A 350 -3.97 -12.08 -6.04
CA THR A 350 -3.18 -11.05 -6.73
C THR A 350 -1.77 -11.57 -7.06
N ALA A 351 -1.09 -12.25 -6.14
CA ALA A 351 0.22 -12.82 -6.37
C ALA A 351 0.22 -13.88 -7.49
N ALA A 352 -0.83 -14.73 -7.53
CA ALA A 352 -0.98 -15.76 -8.56
C ALA A 352 -1.12 -15.19 -9.98
N THR A 353 -1.57 -13.95 -10.14
CA THR A 353 -1.64 -13.27 -11.45
C THR A 353 -0.26 -12.81 -11.97
N GLY A 354 0.80 -12.89 -11.17
CA GLY A 354 2.15 -12.53 -11.56
C GLY A 354 2.28 -11.08 -12.00
N CYS A 355 3.02 -10.84 -13.08
CA CYS A 355 3.22 -9.50 -13.65
C CYS A 355 2.10 -9.04 -14.61
N THR A 356 0.90 -9.63 -14.56
CA THR A 356 -0.25 -9.27 -15.42
C THR A 356 -0.52 -7.76 -15.42
N ASN A 357 -0.53 -7.14 -14.25
CA ASN A 357 -0.75 -5.68 -14.12
C ASN A 357 0.34 -4.86 -14.82
N ASN A 358 1.60 -5.30 -14.73
CA ASN A 358 2.72 -4.65 -15.42
C ASN A 358 2.62 -4.78 -16.94
N ILE A 359 2.12 -5.93 -17.45
CA ILE A 359 1.89 -6.14 -18.88
C ILE A 359 0.81 -5.17 -19.39
N VAL A 360 -0.31 -5.05 -18.70
CA VAL A 360 -1.37 -4.09 -19.09
C VAL A 360 -0.83 -2.66 -19.05
N ASN A 361 -0.16 -2.25 -17.98
CA ASN A 361 0.36 -0.90 -17.78
C ASN A 361 1.42 -0.48 -18.82
N ASN A 362 2.28 -1.41 -19.26
CA ASN A 362 3.37 -1.13 -20.21
C ASN A 362 3.00 -1.40 -21.67
N SER A 363 1.80 -1.89 -21.96
CA SER A 363 1.32 -2.19 -23.31
C SER A 363 0.50 -1.06 -23.92
N LYS A 364 0.14 -1.20 -25.19
CA LYS A 364 -0.82 -0.31 -25.86
C LYS A 364 -2.22 -0.31 -25.23
N TYR A 365 -2.50 -1.24 -24.33
CA TYR A 365 -3.77 -1.41 -23.63
C TYR A 365 -3.82 -0.67 -22.27
N TYR A 366 -2.80 0.14 -21.94
CA TYR A 366 -2.73 0.93 -20.69
C TYR A 366 -3.94 1.83 -20.47
N TYR A 367 -4.66 2.20 -21.53
CA TYR A 367 -5.87 3.03 -21.43
C TYR A 367 -7.03 2.33 -20.71
N PHE A 368 -7.02 0.99 -20.56
CA PHE A 368 -7.99 0.28 -19.72
C PHE A 368 -7.76 0.50 -18.22
N VAL A 369 -6.56 0.86 -17.81
CA VAL A 369 -6.20 0.96 -16.39
C VAL A 369 -7.06 1.97 -15.62
N PRO A 370 -7.30 3.21 -16.11
CA PRO A 370 -8.20 4.14 -15.45
C PRO A 370 -9.62 3.59 -15.29
N PHE A 371 -10.15 2.95 -16.32
CA PHE A 371 -11.51 2.36 -16.28
C PHE A 371 -11.60 1.21 -15.27
N LEU A 372 -10.57 0.35 -15.22
CA LEU A 372 -10.52 -0.73 -14.23
C LEU A 372 -10.38 -0.17 -12.81
N SER A 373 -9.57 0.86 -12.61
CA SER A 373 -9.38 1.48 -11.29
C SER A 373 -10.66 2.17 -10.80
N ILE A 374 -11.34 2.95 -11.64
CA ILE A 374 -12.59 3.61 -11.30
C ILE A 374 -13.69 2.57 -11.10
N GLY A 375 -13.81 1.60 -12.02
CA GLY A 375 -14.81 0.54 -11.94
C GLY A 375 -14.67 -0.28 -10.66
N SER A 376 -13.44 -0.62 -10.26
CA SER A 376 -13.21 -1.32 -8.99
C SER A 376 -13.51 -0.45 -7.78
N ALA A 377 -13.19 0.85 -7.79
CA ALA A 377 -13.54 1.76 -6.71
C ALA A 377 -15.06 1.89 -6.53
N ILE A 378 -15.79 2.04 -7.63
CA ILE A 378 -17.27 2.08 -7.62
C ILE A 378 -17.83 0.75 -7.09
N ALA A 379 -17.33 -0.39 -7.58
CA ALA A 379 -17.78 -1.70 -7.15
C ALA A 379 -17.53 -1.95 -5.66
N VAL A 380 -16.36 -1.54 -5.12
CA VAL A 380 -16.08 -1.65 -3.67
C VAL A 380 -17.08 -0.83 -2.86
N VAL A 381 -17.38 0.41 -3.26
CA VAL A 381 -18.35 1.25 -2.54
C VAL A 381 -19.71 0.59 -2.47
N PHE A 382 -20.24 0.10 -3.61
CA PHE A 382 -21.55 -0.55 -3.64
C PHE A 382 -21.59 -1.84 -2.83
N LEU A 383 -20.56 -2.68 -2.94
CA LEU A 383 -20.50 -3.93 -2.19
C LEU A 383 -20.25 -3.69 -0.70
N ASN A 384 -19.48 -2.66 -0.33
CA ASN A 384 -19.32 -2.25 1.06
C ASN A 384 -20.65 -1.82 1.69
N LEU A 385 -21.47 -0.99 1.00
CA LEU A 385 -22.78 -0.61 1.50
C LEU A 385 -23.64 -1.84 1.79
N HIS A 386 -23.61 -2.83 0.91
CA HIS A 386 -24.40 -4.06 1.06
C HIS A 386 -23.85 -4.99 2.16
N PHE A 387 -22.54 -5.30 2.14
CA PHE A 387 -21.97 -6.30 3.04
C PHE A 387 -21.64 -5.76 4.43
N ILE A 388 -21.35 -4.47 4.60
CA ILE A 388 -21.16 -3.90 5.94
C ILE A 388 -22.48 -3.92 6.71
N GLU A 389 -23.61 -3.68 6.05
CA GLU A 389 -24.93 -3.76 6.68
C GLU A 389 -25.22 -5.20 7.19
N GLN A 390 -24.82 -6.23 6.46
CA GLN A 390 -25.11 -7.62 6.78
C GLN A 390 -24.09 -8.29 7.72
N LEU A 391 -22.80 -7.99 7.54
CA LEU A 391 -21.68 -8.68 8.19
C LEU A 391 -20.85 -7.77 9.11
N GLY A 392 -21.30 -6.52 9.31
CA GLY A 392 -20.53 -5.53 10.05
C GLY A 392 -19.19 -5.23 9.36
N PHE A 393 -18.15 -4.93 10.13
CA PHE A 393 -16.83 -4.58 9.62
C PHE A 393 -16.14 -5.70 8.80
N ILE A 394 -16.51 -6.95 9.03
CA ILE A 394 -16.02 -8.11 8.25
C ILE A 394 -16.50 -8.01 6.81
N GLY A 395 -17.69 -7.44 6.58
CA GLY A 395 -18.29 -7.24 5.27
C GLY A 395 -17.43 -6.39 4.33
N ALA A 396 -16.67 -5.42 4.85
CA ALA A 396 -15.74 -4.62 4.06
C ALA A 396 -14.61 -5.49 3.46
N ALA A 397 -14.01 -6.38 4.25
CA ALA A 397 -12.97 -7.29 3.75
C ALA A 397 -13.54 -8.28 2.72
N PHE A 398 -14.76 -8.76 2.91
CA PHE A 398 -15.43 -9.64 1.97
C PHE A 398 -15.76 -8.94 0.64
N ALA A 399 -16.24 -7.70 0.68
CA ALA A 399 -16.45 -6.87 -0.51
C ALA A 399 -15.14 -6.66 -1.28
N THR A 400 -14.08 -6.30 -0.58
CA THR A 400 -12.74 -6.12 -1.16
C THR A 400 -12.22 -7.41 -1.80
N LEU A 401 -12.42 -8.58 -1.17
CA LEU A 401 -12.07 -9.89 -1.76
C LEU A 401 -12.79 -10.11 -3.10
N ILE A 402 -14.11 -9.89 -3.15
CA ILE A 402 -14.90 -10.07 -4.38
C ILE A 402 -14.39 -9.14 -5.49
N VAL A 403 -14.28 -7.84 -5.20
CA VAL A 403 -13.89 -6.84 -6.19
C VAL A 403 -12.49 -7.10 -6.74
N ILE A 404 -11.50 -7.25 -5.87
CA ILE A 404 -10.12 -7.44 -6.32
C ILE A 404 -9.98 -8.75 -7.10
N THR A 405 -10.69 -9.82 -6.68
CA THR A 405 -10.71 -11.07 -7.43
C THR A 405 -11.30 -10.90 -8.83
N ALA A 406 -12.46 -10.25 -8.93
CA ALA A 406 -13.13 -10.01 -10.21
C ALA A 406 -12.25 -9.17 -11.16
N PHE A 407 -11.67 -8.08 -10.66
CA PHE A 407 -10.81 -7.22 -11.48
C PHE A 407 -9.46 -7.86 -11.84
N ASN A 408 -8.91 -8.74 -11.01
CA ASN A 408 -7.75 -9.55 -11.37
C ASN A 408 -8.10 -10.55 -12.48
N ILE A 409 -9.27 -11.19 -12.42
CA ILE A 409 -9.76 -12.06 -13.51
C ILE A 409 -9.89 -11.27 -14.80
N ILE A 410 -10.50 -10.09 -14.78
CA ILE A 410 -10.63 -9.21 -15.96
C ILE A 410 -9.25 -8.88 -16.56
N LYS A 411 -8.27 -8.52 -15.73
CA LYS A 411 -6.90 -8.24 -16.20
C LYS A 411 -6.23 -9.47 -16.84
N VAL A 412 -6.40 -10.66 -16.24
CA VAL A 412 -5.90 -11.92 -16.80
C VAL A 412 -6.58 -12.23 -18.13
N LEU A 413 -7.88 -11.99 -18.25
CA LEU A 413 -8.62 -12.16 -19.51
C LEU A 413 -8.14 -11.19 -20.58
N ILE A 414 -7.91 -9.90 -20.23
CA ILE A 414 -7.35 -8.92 -21.17
C ILE A 414 -6.00 -9.42 -21.71
N VAL A 415 -5.07 -9.85 -20.83
CA VAL A 415 -3.76 -10.35 -21.23
C VAL A 415 -3.90 -11.65 -22.04
N GLY A 416 -4.78 -12.57 -21.63
CA GLY A 416 -5.06 -13.82 -22.33
C GLY A 416 -5.58 -13.60 -23.74
N MET A 417 -6.50 -12.66 -23.94
CA MET A 417 -7.07 -12.35 -25.27
C MET A 417 -6.09 -11.57 -26.15
N THR A 418 -5.30 -10.65 -25.57
CA THR A 418 -4.45 -9.73 -26.35
C THR A 418 -3.08 -10.29 -26.66
N PHE A 419 -2.46 -11.00 -25.70
CA PHE A 419 -1.12 -11.58 -25.86
C PHE A 419 -1.13 -13.10 -25.98
N LYS A 420 -2.29 -13.76 -25.83
CA LYS A 420 -2.46 -15.22 -25.85
C LYS A 420 -1.57 -15.97 -24.85
N ILE A 421 -1.35 -15.36 -23.69
CA ILE A 421 -0.55 -15.90 -22.58
C ILE A 421 -1.34 -15.85 -21.27
N LEU A 422 -1.12 -16.83 -20.40
CA LEU A 422 -1.75 -16.89 -19.08
C LEU A 422 -0.70 -17.06 -17.98
N PRO A 423 -0.93 -16.54 -16.75
CA PRO A 423 0.00 -16.67 -15.65
C PRO A 423 0.05 -18.07 -15.04
N PHE A 424 -0.97 -18.89 -15.31
CA PHE A 424 -1.18 -20.18 -14.65
C PHE A 424 -0.42 -21.31 -15.36
N SER A 425 0.16 -22.19 -14.54
CA SER A 425 0.90 -23.37 -14.98
C SER A 425 0.56 -24.58 -14.11
N LYS A 426 1.07 -25.77 -14.43
CA LYS A 426 0.93 -26.95 -13.55
C LYS A 426 1.50 -26.69 -12.16
N GLN A 427 2.60 -25.95 -12.07
CA GLN A 427 3.21 -25.55 -10.81
C GLN A 427 2.28 -24.69 -9.95
N THR A 428 1.46 -23.85 -10.57
CA THR A 428 0.42 -23.05 -9.87
C THR A 428 -0.57 -23.95 -9.13
N LEU A 429 -1.02 -25.05 -9.77
CA LEU A 429 -1.94 -26.00 -9.15
C LEU A 429 -1.27 -26.72 -7.96
N TYR A 430 -0.03 -27.18 -8.14
CA TYR A 430 0.71 -27.83 -7.04
C TYR A 430 0.91 -26.88 -5.86
N LEU A 431 1.18 -25.61 -6.11
CA LEU A 431 1.31 -24.60 -5.06
C LEU A 431 -0.01 -24.36 -4.33
N VAL A 432 -1.12 -24.25 -5.04
CA VAL A 432 -2.45 -24.09 -4.40
C VAL A 432 -2.75 -25.28 -3.49
N LEU A 433 -2.53 -26.50 -3.95
CA LEU A 433 -2.73 -27.71 -3.14
C LEU A 433 -1.77 -27.75 -1.94
N LEU A 434 -0.51 -27.34 -2.11
CA LEU A 434 0.47 -27.24 -1.03
C LEU A 434 0.06 -26.23 0.02
N ILE A 435 -0.38 -25.04 -0.39
CA ILE A 435 -0.84 -23.95 0.50
C ILE A 435 -2.05 -24.43 1.30
N LEU A 436 -3.06 -24.99 0.66
CA LEU A 436 -4.27 -25.51 1.32
C LEU A 436 -3.93 -26.63 2.28
N GLY A 437 -3.10 -27.59 1.85
CA GLY A 437 -2.68 -28.74 2.68
C GLY A 437 -1.93 -28.29 3.94
N HIS A 438 -0.98 -27.36 3.80
CA HIS A 438 -0.25 -26.80 4.95
C HIS A 438 -1.17 -25.97 5.85
N TYR A 439 -2.04 -25.16 5.29
CA TYR A 439 -2.99 -24.37 6.07
C TYR A 439 -3.86 -25.28 6.95
N TYR A 440 -4.53 -26.29 6.38
CA TYR A 440 -5.38 -27.21 7.15
C TYR A 440 -4.59 -28.05 8.15
N LEU A 441 -3.40 -28.53 7.78
CA LEU A 441 -2.55 -29.32 8.67
C LEU A 441 -2.12 -28.51 9.90
N PHE A 442 -1.55 -27.33 9.68
CA PHE A 442 -0.97 -26.53 10.77
C PHE A 442 -2.01 -25.70 11.55
N SER A 443 -3.18 -25.41 10.98
CA SER A 443 -4.28 -24.77 11.73
C SER A 443 -4.92 -25.68 12.76
N SER A 444 -4.82 -27.02 12.57
CA SER A 444 -5.34 -28.02 13.50
C SER A 444 -4.31 -28.49 14.53
N LEU A 445 -3.05 -28.02 14.44
CA LEU A 445 -2.01 -28.38 15.37
C LEU A 445 -1.90 -27.33 16.49
N ASP A 446 -2.12 -27.74 17.74
CA ASP A 446 -1.91 -26.92 18.92
C ASP A 446 -0.85 -27.56 19.81
N PHE A 447 0.09 -26.74 20.30
CA PHE A 447 1.12 -27.18 21.22
C PHE A 447 0.85 -26.59 22.61
N PRO A 448 1.19 -27.30 23.71
CA PRO A 448 0.92 -26.87 25.07
C PRO A 448 1.96 -25.87 25.60
N PHE A 449 2.36 -24.89 24.76
CA PHE A 449 3.35 -23.88 25.12
C PHE A 449 2.73 -22.48 25.11
N SER A 450 3.51 -21.46 25.50
CA SER A 450 3.06 -20.06 25.38
C SER A 450 2.89 -19.67 23.90
N ALA A 451 2.00 -18.70 23.62
CA ALA A 451 1.71 -18.21 22.26
C ALA A 451 2.97 -17.85 21.47
N PHE A 452 3.95 -17.21 22.11
CA PHE A 452 5.22 -16.87 21.45
C PHE A 452 6.04 -18.13 21.05
N VAL A 453 6.11 -19.14 21.93
CA VAL A 453 6.82 -20.40 21.64
C VAL A 453 6.09 -21.18 20.56
N ASN A 454 4.75 -21.23 20.60
CA ASN A 454 3.93 -21.84 19.56
C ASN A 454 4.17 -21.17 18.19
N LEU A 455 4.15 -19.84 18.14
CA LEU A 455 4.46 -19.08 16.92
C LEU A 455 5.81 -19.47 16.33
N LEU A 456 6.86 -19.57 17.16
CA LEU A 456 8.20 -19.93 16.69
C LEU A 456 8.27 -21.39 16.21
N LEU A 457 7.70 -22.32 16.94
CA LEU A 457 7.71 -23.75 16.62
C LEU A 457 6.90 -24.04 15.34
N LYS A 458 5.62 -23.60 15.31
CA LYS A 458 4.76 -23.79 14.13
C LYS A 458 5.38 -23.11 12.90
N SER A 459 5.87 -21.86 13.04
CA SER A 459 6.51 -21.15 11.90
C SER A 459 7.75 -21.87 11.40
N SER A 460 8.59 -22.43 12.27
CA SER A 460 9.77 -23.20 11.91
C SER A 460 9.41 -24.47 11.16
N LEU A 461 8.38 -25.20 11.63
CA LEU A 461 7.88 -26.42 11.01
C LEU A 461 7.23 -26.12 9.64
N ILE A 462 6.43 -25.06 9.55
CA ILE A 462 5.81 -24.61 8.29
C ILE A 462 6.90 -24.25 7.29
N CYS A 463 7.88 -23.40 7.66
CA CYS A 463 8.98 -23.03 6.76
C CYS A 463 9.77 -24.23 6.29
N GLY A 464 10.16 -25.12 7.21
CA GLY A 464 10.94 -26.32 6.88
C GLY A 464 10.19 -27.27 5.93
N SER A 465 8.97 -27.63 6.27
CA SER A 465 8.14 -28.56 5.46
C SER A 465 7.76 -27.94 4.11
N TYR A 466 7.28 -26.69 4.10
CA TYR A 466 6.88 -25.99 2.86
C TYR A 466 8.05 -25.88 1.86
N LEU A 467 9.23 -25.46 2.32
CA LEU A 467 10.42 -25.37 1.48
C LEU A 467 10.91 -26.74 1.01
N ALA A 468 10.88 -27.76 1.88
CA ALA A 468 11.22 -29.13 1.51
C ALA A 468 10.30 -29.67 0.39
N PHE A 469 9.00 -29.44 0.48
CA PHE A 469 8.06 -29.82 -0.59
C PHE A 469 8.31 -29.03 -1.89
N CYS A 470 8.55 -27.70 -1.79
CA CYS A 470 8.84 -26.88 -2.96
C CYS A 470 10.10 -27.33 -3.71
N VAL A 471 11.16 -27.70 -2.98
CA VAL A 471 12.41 -28.22 -3.54
C VAL A 471 12.22 -29.63 -4.12
N GLY A 472 11.56 -30.53 -3.36
CA GLY A 472 11.30 -31.92 -3.77
C GLY A 472 10.45 -32.00 -5.04
N LEU A 473 9.44 -31.18 -5.17
CA LEU A 473 8.58 -31.09 -6.35
C LEU A 473 9.17 -30.21 -7.49
N LYS A 474 10.35 -29.64 -7.29
CA LYS A 474 11.03 -28.75 -8.26
C LYS A 474 10.10 -27.64 -8.80
N ILE A 475 9.32 -27.02 -7.93
CA ILE A 475 8.26 -26.07 -8.31
C ILE A 475 8.86 -24.81 -8.97
N SER A 476 9.97 -24.29 -8.45
CA SER A 476 10.63 -23.09 -8.99
C SER A 476 12.14 -23.36 -9.20
N PRO A 477 12.61 -23.39 -10.46
CA PRO A 477 14.05 -23.46 -10.75
C PRO A 477 14.85 -22.37 -10.05
N THR A 478 14.35 -21.14 -10.04
CA THR A 478 15.01 -19.98 -9.42
C THR A 478 15.24 -20.17 -7.92
N ILE A 479 14.25 -20.69 -7.20
CA ILE A 479 14.37 -20.93 -5.75
C ILE A 479 15.28 -22.12 -5.48
N ASN A 480 15.18 -23.18 -6.29
CA ASN A 480 16.08 -24.33 -6.16
C ASN A 480 17.55 -23.92 -6.34
N ASP A 481 17.86 -23.08 -7.32
CA ASP A 481 19.21 -22.56 -7.55
C ASP A 481 19.71 -21.65 -6.41
N LEU A 482 18.82 -20.80 -5.87
CA LEU A 482 19.13 -19.96 -4.72
C LEU A 482 19.45 -20.79 -3.47
N LEU A 483 18.60 -21.80 -3.17
CA LEU A 483 18.83 -22.67 -2.03
C LEU A 483 20.08 -23.55 -2.20
N ALA A 484 20.32 -24.06 -3.39
CA ALA A 484 21.56 -24.79 -3.69
C ALA A 484 22.82 -23.92 -3.51
N THR A 485 22.75 -22.64 -3.91
CA THR A 485 23.83 -21.68 -3.75
C THR A 485 24.03 -21.33 -2.27
N ALA A 486 22.94 -21.08 -1.52
CA ALA A 486 22.98 -20.82 -0.08
C ALA A 486 23.57 -22.02 0.69
N TYR A 487 23.14 -23.23 0.35
CA TYR A 487 23.68 -24.46 0.93
C TYR A 487 25.18 -24.63 0.68
N LYS A 488 25.65 -24.40 -0.57
CA LYS A 488 27.08 -24.44 -0.91
C LYS A 488 27.88 -23.42 -0.10
N LYS A 489 27.35 -22.20 0.07
CA LYS A 489 27.98 -21.11 0.83
C LYS A 489 28.02 -21.42 2.33
N LEU A 490 26.95 -21.96 2.90
CA LEU A 490 26.93 -22.41 4.29
C LEU A 490 27.97 -23.54 4.54
N ARG A 491 28.03 -24.52 3.64
CA ARG A 491 29.01 -25.62 3.72
C ARG A 491 30.46 -25.12 3.61
N SER A 492 30.71 -24.05 2.84
CA SER A 492 32.03 -23.43 2.73
C SER A 492 32.44 -22.57 3.95
N ILE A 493 31.46 -22.22 4.85
CA ILE A 493 31.72 -21.48 6.09
C ILE A 493 31.90 -22.44 7.28
N LEU A 494 31.25 -23.61 7.22
CA LEU A 494 31.26 -24.60 8.30
C LEU A 494 32.29 -25.72 8.11
N GLY A 495 32.94 -25.84 6.97
CA GLY A 495 34.03 -26.77 6.64
C GLY A 495 35.18 -26.07 6.06
#